data_b59ed545b9e84986a1db077cb55bd0b0
#
_entry.id   b59ed545b9e84986a1db077cb55bd0b0
#
_cell.length_a   1.000
_cell.length_b   1.000
_cell.length_c   1.000
_cell.angle_alpha   90.00
_cell.angle_beta   90.00
_cell.angle_gamma   90.00
#
_symmetry.space_group_name_H-M   'P 1'
#
loop_
_entity.id
_entity.type
_entity.pdbx_description
1 polymer ?
#
loop_
_entity_poly.entity_id
_entity_poly.type
_entity_poly.pdbx_seq_one_letter_code
_entity_poly.pdbx_strand_id
1 'polypeptide(L)'
;FLEERGMTDNTMIVLLSDNGASREGGPQGVMDEWSFFNSEWENVDEIVANRLDYIGTKKAHSNYPWGWSQVGNTPSRWYKSQTYGGGIRDSLIIKWPKEIADPGAVRTQFCHISDIASTVYDALGVEQPKTLNGHEQMAMHGESLRYTFGGPVQGNKRGPQYFEMMGHRAIWSEGYKAVTFHDQNVPYENDTWGLYNLNDDFSEMHDLSSKEPERLKKMVALWWEEAEKYGVLPLDDRGIEIFGTKSRPGSPHYGNTYTYYPPIAHIPSDACPMLSGRAWTFTADVEVGSAPLEGVIYARGGHNIGHSMFVRNGELHFYYNAL
;
A
#
# COMPACT_ATOMS: atom_id res chain seq x y z
N PHE A 1 -24.80 -2.40 14.87
CA PHE A 1 -24.37 -1.15 15.53
C PHE A 1 -24.92 0.11 14.83
N LEU A 2 -24.66 0.33 13.53
CA LEU A 2 -25.18 1.51 12.79
C LEU A 2 -26.69 1.49 12.67
N GLU A 3 -27.27 0.34 12.40
CA GLU A 3 -28.69 0.12 12.27
C GLU A 3 -29.44 0.41 13.60
N GLU A 4 -28.93 -0.12 14.70
CA GLU A 4 -29.45 0.14 16.06
C GLU A 4 -29.44 1.61 16.46
N ARG A 5 -28.56 2.41 15.81
CA ARG A 5 -28.44 3.85 16.04
C ARG A 5 -29.17 4.71 15.00
N GLY A 6 -29.84 4.09 14.02
CA GLY A 6 -30.51 4.79 12.92
C GLY A 6 -29.54 5.57 12.01
N MET A 7 -28.27 5.18 11.93
CA MET A 7 -27.23 5.91 11.19
C MET A 7 -26.89 5.28 9.84
N THR A 8 -27.41 4.08 9.55
CA THR A 8 -27.05 3.29 8.35
C THR A 8 -27.26 4.06 7.06
N ASP A 9 -28.40 4.74 6.92
CA ASP A 9 -28.77 5.39 5.65
C ASP A 9 -27.84 6.55 5.29
N ASN A 10 -27.37 7.28 6.29
CA ASN A 10 -26.48 8.43 6.11
C ASN A 10 -25.00 8.10 6.41
N THR A 11 -24.61 6.84 6.30
CA THR A 11 -23.23 6.41 6.45
C THR A 11 -22.72 5.82 5.15
N MET A 12 -21.63 6.36 4.62
CA MET A 12 -20.90 5.76 3.51
C MET A 12 -19.92 4.73 4.05
N ILE A 13 -20.04 3.49 3.60
CA ILE A 13 -19.14 2.38 3.91
C ILE A 13 -18.38 2.04 2.63
N VAL A 14 -17.07 2.06 2.71
CA VAL A 14 -16.18 1.69 1.61
C VAL A 14 -15.37 0.47 2.03
N LEU A 15 -15.43 -0.59 1.24
CA LEU A 15 -14.66 -1.82 1.43
C LEU A 15 -13.84 -2.08 0.17
N LEU A 16 -12.54 -2.25 0.33
CA LEU A 16 -11.61 -2.54 -0.75
C LEU A 16 -10.43 -3.35 -0.23
N SER A 17 -9.68 -3.96 -1.15
CA SER A 17 -8.30 -4.40 -0.91
C SER A 17 -7.32 -3.36 -1.42
N ASP A 18 -6.12 -3.31 -0.85
CA ASP A 18 -5.06 -2.37 -1.24
C ASP A 18 -4.20 -2.90 -2.39
N ASN A 19 -4.19 -4.21 -2.58
CA ASN A 19 -3.49 -4.91 -3.66
C ASN A 19 -4.09 -6.31 -3.84
N GLY A 20 -3.70 -6.97 -4.92
CA GLY A 20 -4.05 -8.37 -5.14
C GLY A 20 -3.42 -9.30 -4.11
N ALA A 21 -3.84 -10.56 -4.13
CA ALA A 21 -3.40 -11.58 -3.20
C ALA A 21 -1.87 -11.65 -3.11
N SER A 22 -1.34 -11.76 -1.87
CA SER A 22 0.10 -11.73 -1.59
C SER A 22 0.78 -13.07 -1.84
N ARG A 23 1.99 -13.02 -2.39
CA ARG A 23 2.90 -14.17 -2.51
C ARG A 23 3.93 -14.26 -1.38
N GLU A 24 3.84 -13.41 -0.38
CA GLU A 24 4.86 -13.23 0.66
C GLU A 24 5.01 -14.44 1.58
N GLY A 25 4.10 -15.41 1.52
CA GLY A 25 4.27 -16.71 2.17
C GLY A 25 5.28 -17.65 1.50
N GLY A 26 5.86 -17.27 0.37
CA GLY A 26 6.77 -18.13 -0.37
C GLY A 26 6.11 -19.37 -1.00
N PRO A 27 6.89 -20.34 -1.49
CA PRO A 27 6.35 -21.52 -2.16
C PRO A 27 5.43 -22.39 -1.30
N GLN A 28 5.69 -22.45 0.02
CA GLN A 28 5.04 -23.37 0.96
C GLN A 28 4.02 -22.68 1.87
N GLY A 29 4.00 -21.34 1.88
CA GLY A 29 3.33 -20.58 2.92
C GLY A 29 4.14 -20.48 4.21
N VAL A 30 3.70 -19.65 5.13
CA VAL A 30 4.32 -19.48 6.45
C VAL A 30 3.24 -19.32 7.51
N MET A 31 3.51 -19.79 8.71
CA MET A 31 2.67 -19.57 9.87
C MET A 31 2.95 -18.20 10.51
N ASP A 32 4.19 -17.72 10.36
CA ASP A 32 4.61 -16.40 10.78
C ASP A 32 5.33 -15.68 9.62
N GLU A 33 4.77 -14.56 9.18
CA GLU A 33 5.33 -13.74 8.09
C GLU A 33 6.79 -13.32 8.34
N TRP A 34 7.17 -13.10 9.60
CA TRP A 34 8.54 -12.76 9.95
C TRP A 34 9.54 -13.87 9.67
N SER A 35 9.12 -15.13 9.70
CA SER A 35 9.96 -16.25 9.26
C SER A 35 10.38 -16.08 7.80
N PHE A 36 9.46 -15.71 6.92
CA PHE A 36 9.76 -15.42 5.52
C PHE A 36 10.76 -14.26 5.36
N PHE A 37 10.53 -13.14 6.03
CA PHE A 37 11.40 -11.96 5.93
C PHE A 37 12.79 -12.16 6.55
N ASN A 38 12.91 -13.09 7.50
CA ASN A 38 14.19 -13.46 8.08
C ASN A 38 14.87 -14.64 7.37
N SER A 39 14.29 -15.13 6.27
CA SER A 39 14.77 -16.30 5.53
C SER A 39 14.84 -17.58 6.41
N GLU A 40 13.95 -17.66 7.38
CA GLU A 40 13.78 -18.83 8.23
C GLU A 40 12.66 -19.72 7.64
N TRP A 41 13.01 -20.96 7.32
CA TRP A 41 12.05 -21.91 6.77
C TRP A 41 11.34 -22.68 7.87
N GLU A 42 10.04 -22.56 7.94
CA GLU A 42 9.22 -23.31 8.88
C GLU A 42 9.04 -24.76 8.41
N ASN A 43 8.91 -25.68 9.38
CA ASN A 43 8.62 -27.08 9.08
C ASN A 43 7.13 -27.26 8.85
N VAL A 44 6.73 -27.51 7.59
CA VAL A 44 5.32 -27.66 7.19
C VAL A 44 4.65 -28.83 7.90
N ASP A 45 5.33 -29.97 8.08
CA ASP A 45 4.76 -31.14 8.73
C ASP A 45 4.47 -30.88 10.22
N GLU A 46 5.34 -30.12 10.87
CA GLU A 46 5.14 -29.68 12.25
C GLU A 46 3.95 -28.73 12.37
N ILE A 47 3.83 -27.77 11.44
CA ILE A 47 2.70 -26.82 11.40
C ILE A 47 1.39 -27.58 11.22
N VAL A 48 1.33 -28.50 10.27
CA VAL A 48 0.13 -29.30 9.99
C VAL A 48 -0.25 -30.16 11.18
N ALA A 49 0.74 -30.73 11.86
CA ALA A 49 0.48 -31.60 13.03
C ALA A 49 0.01 -30.82 14.27
N ASN A 50 0.52 -29.61 14.51
CA ASN A 50 0.43 -28.99 15.83
C ASN A 50 -0.09 -27.53 15.83
N ARG A 51 -0.16 -26.83 14.70
CA ARG A 51 -0.37 -25.38 14.66
C ARG A 51 -1.48 -24.90 13.72
N LEU A 52 -2.21 -25.78 13.03
CA LEU A 52 -3.28 -25.37 12.12
C LEU A 52 -4.36 -24.53 12.81
N ASP A 53 -4.69 -24.85 14.06
CA ASP A 53 -5.68 -24.11 14.84
C ASP A 53 -5.23 -22.69 15.21
N TYR A 54 -3.97 -22.32 14.91
CA TYR A 54 -3.48 -20.96 15.15
C TYR A 54 -3.88 -20.00 14.03
N ILE A 55 -4.17 -20.51 12.82
CA ILE A 55 -4.55 -19.69 11.66
C ILE A 55 -5.81 -18.85 12.00
N GLY A 56 -5.73 -17.55 11.73
CA GLY A 56 -6.81 -16.61 12.05
C GLY A 56 -6.91 -16.21 13.53
N THR A 57 -5.97 -16.62 14.37
CA THR A 57 -5.88 -16.22 15.77
C THR A 57 -4.69 -15.28 16.00
N LYS A 58 -4.60 -14.71 17.20
CA LYS A 58 -3.44 -13.89 17.63
C LYS A 58 -2.11 -14.66 17.76
N LYS A 59 -2.12 -15.97 17.56
CA LYS A 59 -0.94 -16.83 17.65
C LYS A 59 -0.26 -17.06 16.31
N ALA A 60 -0.83 -16.56 15.20
CA ALA A 60 -0.27 -16.71 13.87
C ALA A 60 -0.49 -15.43 13.06
N HIS A 61 0.51 -15.08 12.29
CA HIS A 61 0.45 -14.06 11.24
C HIS A 61 0.79 -14.74 9.91
N SER A 62 -0.13 -15.60 9.46
CA SER A 62 0.13 -16.56 8.40
C SER A 62 -0.07 -15.95 7.01
N ASN A 63 0.78 -16.36 6.07
CA ASN A 63 0.61 -16.16 4.64
C ASN A 63 0.50 -17.50 3.93
N TYR A 64 -0.41 -17.60 2.96
CA TYR A 64 -0.60 -18.80 2.17
C TYR A 64 0.49 -18.98 1.11
N PRO A 65 0.66 -20.20 0.55
CA PRO A 65 1.60 -20.47 -0.54
C PRO A 65 1.31 -19.67 -1.81
N TRP A 66 2.32 -19.42 -2.64
CA TRP A 66 2.19 -18.69 -3.92
C TRP A 66 1.07 -19.19 -4.81
N GLY A 67 0.86 -20.51 -4.89
CA GLY A 67 -0.22 -21.08 -5.69
C GLY A 67 -1.59 -20.54 -5.30
N TRP A 68 -1.83 -20.33 -4.02
CA TRP A 68 -3.08 -19.77 -3.53
C TRP A 68 -3.24 -18.28 -3.84
N SER A 69 -2.14 -17.50 -3.92
CA SER A 69 -2.23 -16.11 -4.36
C SER A 69 -2.72 -16.03 -5.81
N GLN A 70 -2.24 -16.89 -6.70
CA GLN A 70 -2.75 -16.95 -8.06
C GLN A 70 -4.23 -17.42 -8.12
N VAL A 71 -4.60 -18.41 -7.31
CA VAL A 71 -6.01 -18.88 -7.21
C VAL A 71 -6.92 -17.74 -6.74
N GLY A 72 -6.50 -16.98 -5.72
CA GLY A 72 -7.28 -15.86 -5.19
C GLY A 72 -7.48 -14.70 -6.18
N ASN A 73 -6.60 -14.54 -7.15
CA ASN A 73 -6.67 -13.50 -8.17
C ASN A 73 -7.31 -13.94 -9.49
N THR A 74 -7.57 -15.24 -9.65
CA THR A 74 -8.16 -15.79 -10.88
C THR A 74 -9.48 -15.09 -11.23
N PRO A 75 -9.68 -14.68 -12.49
CA PRO A 75 -8.89 -14.97 -13.69
C PRO A 75 -7.81 -13.92 -14.03
N SER A 76 -7.54 -12.96 -13.18
CA SER A 76 -6.48 -11.98 -13.40
C SER A 76 -5.09 -12.61 -13.25
N ARG A 77 -4.14 -12.14 -14.07
CA ARG A 77 -2.77 -12.66 -14.07
C ARG A 77 -1.96 -12.08 -12.91
N TRP A 78 -1.09 -12.90 -12.35
CA TRP A 78 -0.13 -12.56 -11.31
C TRP A 78 -0.79 -12.15 -9.97
N TYR A 79 -0.07 -11.48 -9.11
CA TYR A 79 -0.39 -11.21 -7.71
C TYR A 79 0.31 -9.92 -7.22
N LYS A 80 0.16 -9.57 -5.96
CA LYS A 80 0.84 -8.45 -5.31
C LYS A 80 2.30 -8.29 -5.78
N SER A 81 2.77 -7.07 -5.90
CA SER A 81 4.06 -6.64 -6.43
C SER A 81 4.18 -6.70 -7.96
N GLN A 82 3.09 -7.00 -8.67
CA GLN A 82 3.05 -6.97 -10.14
C GLN A 82 2.05 -5.94 -10.63
N THR A 83 2.32 -5.37 -11.81
CA THR A 83 1.43 -4.39 -12.44
C THR A 83 0.42 -5.01 -13.41
N TYR A 84 0.38 -6.34 -13.52
CA TYR A 84 -0.72 -7.08 -14.14
C TYR A 84 -1.98 -7.05 -13.28
N GLY A 85 -3.10 -7.44 -13.86
CA GLY A 85 -4.41 -7.37 -13.22
C GLY A 85 -4.46 -8.02 -11.83
N GLY A 86 -3.82 -9.16 -11.63
CA GLY A 86 -3.80 -9.84 -10.33
C GLY A 86 -3.04 -9.12 -9.22
N GLY A 87 -2.22 -8.11 -9.57
CA GLY A 87 -1.55 -7.30 -8.57
C GLY A 87 -2.23 -5.96 -8.26
N ILE A 88 -3.01 -5.42 -9.22
CA ILE A 88 -3.52 -4.05 -9.14
C ILE A 88 -5.05 -3.93 -9.32
N ARG A 89 -5.75 -5.03 -9.65
CA ARG A 89 -7.19 -5.02 -9.84
C ARG A 89 -7.90 -5.71 -8.70
N ASP A 90 -8.47 -4.91 -7.83
CA ASP A 90 -9.14 -5.36 -6.63
C ASP A 90 -10.60 -4.94 -6.62
N SER A 91 -11.38 -5.60 -5.77
CA SER A 91 -12.79 -5.28 -5.61
C SER A 91 -12.95 -4.00 -4.78
N LEU A 92 -13.82 -3.11 -5.24
CA LEU A 92 -14.29 -1.96 -4.50
C LEU A 92 -15.79 -2.07 -4.28
N ILE A 93 -16.24 -1.99 -3.04
CA ILE A 93 -17.65 -1.96 -2.67
C ILE A 93 -17.94 -0.66 -1.94
N ILE A 94 -18.92 0.10 -2.43
CA ILE A 94 -19.39 1.31 -1.75
C ILE A 94 -20.87 1.11 -1.40
N LYS A 95 -21.20 1.26 -0.12
CA LYS A 95 -22.57 1.25 0.37
C LYS A 95 -22.90 2.62 0.97
N TRP A 96 -23.90 3.29 0.44
CA TRP A 96 -24.45 4.53 0.98
C TRP A 96 -25.93 4.64 0.60
N PRO A 97 -26.85 4.09 1.41
CA PRO A 97 -28.26 3.98 1.05
C PRO A 97 -28.92 5.30 0.66
N LYS A 98 -28.53 6.41 1.29
CA LYS A 98 -29.08 7.73 1.01
C LYS A 98 -28.74 8.27 -0.39
N GLU A 99 -27.61 7.90 -0.97
CA GLU A 99 -27.08 8.51 -2.19
C GLU A 99 -26.99 7.52 -3.37
N ILE A 100 -26.94 6.20 -3.10
CA ILE A 100 -26.85 5.18 -4.15
C ILE A 100 -28.24 4.72 -4.52
N ALA A 101 -28.68 5.05 -5.74
CA ALA A 101 -30.04 4.84 -6.21
C ALA A 101 -30.37 3.38 -6.53
N ASP A 102 -29.37 2.57 -6.90
CA ASP A 102 -29.53 1.17 -7.34
C ASP A 102 -28.60 0.24 -6.54
N PRO A 103 -28.96 -0.13 -5.31
CA PRO A 103 -28.13 -0.98 -4.45
C PRO A 103 -27.91 -2.36 -5.08
N GLY A 104 -26.69 -2.86 -4.95
CA GLY A 104 -26.27 -4.16 -5.51
C GLY A 104 -25.88 -4.13 -7.00
N ALA A 105 -25.98 -3.00 -7.66
CA ALA A 105 -25.56 -2.88 -9.06
C ALA A 105 -24.03 -2.88 -9.20
N VAL A 106 -23.54 -3.50 -10.28
CA VAL A 106 -22.11 -3.51 -10.64
C VAL A 106 -21.80 -2.32 -11.53
N ARG A 107 -20.68 -1.67 -11.24
CA ARG A 107 -20.10 -0.59 -12.05
C ARG A 107 -18.83 -1.09 -12.73
N THR A 108 -18.65 -0.78 -14.00
CA THR A 108 -17.49 -1.21 -14.81
C THR A 108 -16.54 -0.05 -15.11
N GLN A 109 -16.83 1.14 -14.62
CA GLN A 109 -15.93 2.28 -14.74
C GLN A 109 -14.60 1.98 -14.08
N PHE A 110 -13.51 2.34 -14.77
CA PHE A 110 -12.19 2.28 -14.17
C PHE A 110 -12.13 3.25 -12.99
N CYS A 111 -11.64 2.77 -11.85
CA CYS A 111 -11.38 3.58 -10.68
C CYS A 111 -10.01 3.23 -10.08
N HIS A 112 -9.49 4.14 -9.29
CA HIS A 112 -8.22 3.99 -8.60
C HIS A 112 -8.38 4.35 -7.11
N ILE A 113 -7.54 3.81 -6.24
CA ILE A 113 -7.65 4.04 -4.79
C ILE A 113 -7.61 5.54 -4.43
N SER A 114 -6.90 6.36 -5.21
CA SER A 114 -6.88 7.82 -5.03
C SER A 114 -8.26 8.50 -5.22
N ASP A 115 -9.21 7.83 -5.89
CA ASP A 115 -10.54 8.35 -6.14
C ASP A 115 -11.40 8.37 -4.87
N ILE A 116 -11.05 7.55 -3.89
CA ILE A 116 -11.81 7.44 -2.63
C ILE A 116 -11.79 8.76 -1.86
N ALA A 117 -10.62 9.35 -1.68
CA ALA A 117 -10.52 10.65 -1.00
C ALA A 117 -11.29 11.73 -1.74
N SER A 118 -11.14 11.83 -3.07
CA SER A 118 -11.89 12.78 -3.90
C SER A 118 -13.41 12.57 -3.80
N THR A 119 -13.84 11.31 -3.73
CA THR A 119 -15.26 10.96 -3.53
C THR A 119 -15.77 11.41 -2.17
N VAL A 120 -14.99 11.26 -1.12
CA VAL A 120 -15.35 11.71 0.25
C VAL A 120 -15.47 13.22 0.30
N TYR A 121 -14.52 13.97 -0.26
CA TYR A 121 -14.59 15.43 -0.31
C TYR A 121 -15.82 15.93 -1.07
N ASP A 122 -16.10 15.35 -2.24
CA ASP A 122 -17.28 15.67 -3.05
C ASP A 122 -18.59 15.30 -2.31
N ALA A 123 -18.63 14.14 -1.67
CA ALA A 123 -19.80 13.69 -0.90
C ALA A 123 -20.13 14.60 0.28
N LEU A 124 -19.12 15.16 0.91
CA LEU A 124 -19.27 16.10 2.03
C LEU A 124 -19.48 17.54 1.58
N GLY A 125 -19.32 17.86 0.29
CA GLY A 125 -19.35 19.22 -0.22
C GLY A 125 -18.22 20.10 0.33
N VAL A 126 -17.07 19.50 0.65
CA VAL A 126 -15.89 20.18 1.20
C VAL A 126 -14.81 20.29 0.13
N GLU A 127 -14.26 21.48 -0.04
CA GLU A 127 -13.12 21.67 -0.94
C GLU A 127 -11.82 21.24 -0.25
N GLN A 128 -10.89 20.66 -1.03
CA GLN A 128 -9.55 20.37 -0.54
C GLN A 128 -8.88 21.67 -0.11
N PRO A 129 -8.32 21.74 1.10
CA PRO A 129 -7.60 22.95 1.52
C PRO A 129 -6.32 23.12 0.69
N LYS A 130 -6.10 24.33 0.17
CA LYS A 130 -4.85 24.67 -0.54
C LYS A 130 -3.65 24.78 0.39
N THR A 131 -3.91 25.11 1.65
CA THR A 131 -2.88 25.23 2.68
C THR A 131 -3.39 24.58 3.97
N LEU A 132 -2.56 23.76 4.60
CA LEU A 132 -2.84 23.13 5.88
C LEU A 132 -1.68 23.40 6.85
N ASN A 133 -1.97 23.96 8.02
CA ASN A 133 -0.97 24.31 9.02
C ASN A 133 0.22 25.13 8.46
N GLY A 134 -0.05 26.05 7.52
CA GLY A 134 0.97 26.88 6.87
C GLY A 134 1.72 26.23 5.72
N HIS A 135 1.44 24.98 5.39
CA HIS A 135 2.05 24.24 4.28
C HIS A 135 1.11 24.16 3.08
N GLU A 136 1.61 24.51 1.91
CA GLU A 136 0.90 24.33 0.65
C GLU A 136 0.65 22.85 0.40
N GLN A 137 -0.58 22.50 -0.01
CA GLN A 137 -0.99 21.13 -0.25
C GLN A 137 -0.89 20.77 -1.72
N MET A 138 -0.39 19.57 -2.02
CA MET A 138 -0.45 18.99 -3.36
C MET A 138 -1.90 18.77 -3.76
N ALA A 139 -2.25 19.05 -5.01
CA ALA A 139 -3.58 18.75 -5.54
C ALA A 139 -3.89 17.25 -5.47
N MET A 140 -5.12 16.89 -5.15
CA MET A 140 -5.57 15.49 -5.24
C MET A 140 -5.70 15.09 -6.71
N HIS A 141 -5.21 13.90 -7.04
CA HIS A 141 -5.20 13.38 -8.42
C HIS A 141 -6.36 12.40 -8.69
N GLY A 142 -7.19 12.13 -7.68
CA GLY A 142 -8.35 11.26 -7.81
C GLY A 142 -9.55 11.94 -8.43
N GLU A 143 -10.37 11.17 -9.14
CA GLU A 143 -11.68 11.58 -9.66
C GLU A 143 -12.80 11.09 -8.75
N SER A 144 -13.75 11.94 -8.42
CA SER A 144 -14.90 11.53 -7.59
C SER A 144 -15.74 10.47 -8.31
N LEU A 145 -16.02 9.37 -7.61
CA LEU A 145 -16.91 8.30 -8.10
C LEU A 145 -18.40 8.63 -7.90
N ARG A 146 -18.74 9.75 -7.28
CA ARG A 146 -20.12 10.14 -6.98
C ARG A 146 -21.01 10.17 -8.22
N TYR A 147 -20.46 10.45 -9.40
CA TYR A 147 -21.21 10.41 -10.66
C TYR A 147 -21.81 9.03 -10.98
N THR A 148 -21.31 7.95 -10.36
CA THR A 148 -21.82 6.58 -10.54
C THR A 148 -22.96 6.23 -9.57
N PHE A 149 -23.29 7.09 -8.57
CA PHE A 149 -24.24 6.78 -7.50
C PHE A 149 -25.70 6.91 -7.95
N GLY A 150 -25.98 7.78 -8.92
CA GLY A 150 -27.31 8.04 -9.41
C GLY A 150 -27.92 6.97 -10.33
N GLY A 151 -27.21 5.89 -10.60
CA GLY A 151 -27.64 4.81 -11.49
C GLY A 151 -26.60 4.47 -12.57
N PRO A 152 -26.98 3.70 -13.60
CA PRO A 152 -26.09 3.32 -14.68
C PRO A 152 -25.53 4.52 -15.44
N VAL A 153 -24.22 4.56 -15.65
CA VAL A 153 -23.54 5.60 -16.42
C VAL A 153 -22.67 4.99 -17.51
N GLN A 154 -22.51 5.75 -18.61
CA GLN A 154 -21.62 5.39 -19.71
C GLN A 154 -20.26 6.09 -19.56
N GLY A 155 -19.20 5.37 -19.92
CA GLY A 155 -17.84 5.91 -19.95
C GLY A 155 -17.17 6.11 -18.58
N ASN A 156 -15.96 6.58 -18.64
CA ASN A 156 -15.12 6.93 -17.50
C ASN A 156 -14.86 8.44 -17.45
N LYS A 157 -14.82 9.02 -16.26
CA LYS A 157 -14.31 10.39 -16.07
C LYS A 157 -12.80 10.41 -15.89
N ARG A 158 -12.23 9.32 -15.40
CA ARG A 158 -10.79 9.24 -15.13
C ARG A 158 -9.99 9.21 -16.43
N GLY A 159 -8.94 10.03 -16.48
CA GLY A 159 -7.91 10.00 -17.51
C GLY A 159 -6.94 8.82 -17.36
N PRO A 160 -5.78 8.88 -18.00
CA PRO A 160 -4.78 7.82 -17.89
C PRO A 160 -4.36 7.55 -16.45
N GLN A 161 -4.08 6.29 -16.14
CA GLN A 161 -3.54 5.87 -14.87
C GLN A 161 -2.29 5.02 -15.04
N TYR A 162 -1.15 5.53 -14.60
CA TYR A 162 0.09 4.78 -14.53
C TYR A 162 0.14 3.90 -13.28
N PHE A 163 0.94 2.86 -13.37
CA PHE A 163 1.34 2.00 -12.25
C PHE A 163 2.84 1.75 -12.33
N GLU A 164 3.48 1.71 -11.16
CA GLU A 164 4.89 1.36 -11.02
C GLU A 164 5.09 0.60 -9.72
N MET A 165 5.89 -0.46 -9.77
CA MET A 165 6.28 -1.24 -8.61
C MET A 165 7.61 -1.95 -8.86
N MET A 166 8.69 -1.48 -8.25
CA MET A 166 10.03 -2.08 -8.37
C MET A 166 10.49 -2.27 -9.83
N GLY A 167 10.21 -1.28 -10.68
CA GLY A 167 10.52 -1.32 -12.10
C GLY A 167 9.43 -1.93 -12.99
N HIS A 168 8.53 -2.77 -12.47
CA HIS A 168 7.35 -3.21 -13.21
C HIS A 168 6.44 -2.03 -13.49
N ARG A 169 5.97 -1.89 -14.73
CA ARG A 169 5.24 -0.72 -15.17
C ARG A 169 3.98 -1.08 -15.92
N ALA A 170 2.94 -0.28 -15.75
CA ALA A 170 1.76 -0.35 -16.58
C ALA A 170 1.10 1.02 -16.72
N ILE A 171 0.32 1.18 -17.80
CA ILE A 171 -0.56 2.34 -18.02
C ILE A 171 -1.91 1.85 -18.51
N TRP A 172 -2.95 2.33 -17.89
CA TRP A 172 -4.31 2.19 -18.37
C TRP A 172 -4.75 3.49 -19.05
N SER A 173 -5.39 3.38 -20.19
CA SER A 173 -6.05 4.51 -20.87
C SER A 173 -7.18 3.99 -21.77
N GLU A 174 -8.37 4.56 -21.64
CA GLU A 174 -9.53 4.31 -22.53
C GLU A 174 -9.86 2.81 -22.72
N GLY A 175 -9.71 2.01 -21.64
CA GLY A 175 -9.99 0.56 -21.65
C GLY A 175 -8.82 -0.30 -22.12
N TYR A 176 -7.76 0.29 -22.65
CA TYR A 176 -6.52 -0.43 -22.96
C TYR A 176 -5.52 -0.36 -21.82
N LYS A 177 -4.67 -1.37 -21.74
CA LYS A 177 -3.57 -1.41 -20.80
C LYS A 177 -2.29 -1.87 -21.51
N ALA A 178 -1.23 -1.07 -21.40
CA ALA A 178 0.13 -1.51 -21.70
C ALA A 178 0.80 -1.89 -20.39
N VAL A 179 1.55 -3.00 -20.36
CA VAL A 179 2.19 -3.51 -19.18
C VAL A 179 3.52 -4.19 -19.50
N THR A 180 4.52 -4.02 -18.64
CA THR A 180 5.80 -4.71 -18.76
C THR A 180 6.25 -5.28 -17.41
N PHE A 181 6.82 -6.47 -17.48
CA PHE A 181 7.63 -7.03 -16.42
C PHE A 181 9.05 -6.47 -16.53
N HIS A 182 9.68 -6.18 -15.41
CA HIS A 182 11.05 -5.70 -15.35
C HIS A 182 11.93 -6.68 -14.59
N ASP A 183 13.05 -7.05 -15.17
CA ASP A 183 14.06 -7.86 -14.50
C ASP A 183 15.10 -6.94 -13.84
N GLN A 184 15.35 -7.15 -12.56
CA GLN A 184 16.26 -6.34 -11.76
C GLN A 184 17.65 -6.23 -12.42
N ASN A 185 18.24 -5.04 -12.39
CA ASN A 185 19.51 -4.69 -13.00
C ASN A 185 19.57 -4.81 -14.54
N VAL A 186 18.44 -4.88 -15.20
CA VAL A 186 18.35 -4.80 -16.67
C VAL A 186 18.02 -3.35 -17.06
N PRO A 187 18.60 -2.79 -18.14
CA PRO A 187 18.20 -1.48 -18.61
C PRO A 187 16.71 -1.43 -18.99
N TYR A 188 15.99 -0.41 -18.54
CA TYR A 188 14.55 -0.26 -18.73
C TYR A 188 14.10 -0.21 -20.19
N GLU A 189 14.97 0.22 -21.10
CA GLU A 189 14.76 0.24 -22.54
C GLU A 189 14.70 -1.15 -23.18
N ASN A 190 15.19 -2.17 -22.49
CA ASN A 190 15.15 -3.57 -22.94
C ASN A 190 13.86 -4.28 -22.56
N ASP A 191 13.00 -3.66 -21.77
CA ASP A 191 11.76 -4.28 -21.34
C ASP A 191 10.78 -4.45 -22.49
N THR A 192 10.15 -5.62 -22.53
CA THR A 192 9.13 -5.95 -23.53
C THR A 192 7.75 -5.63 -22.97
N TRP A 193 7.02 -4.77 -23.67
CA TRP A 193 5.67 -4.38 -23.28
C TRP A 193 4.61 -5.21 -24.00
N GLY A 194 3.63 -5.70 -23.25
CA GLY A 194 2.39 -6.26 -23.77
C GLY A 194 1.28 -5.21 -23.84
N LEU A 195 0.30 -5.41 -24.71
CA LEU A 195 -0.87 -4.55 -24.90
C LEU A 195 -2.16 -5.37 -24.81
N TYR A 196 -3.11 -4.91 -24.00
CA TYR A 196 -4.38 -5.62 -23.77
C TYR A 196 -5.57 -4.67 -23.87
N ASN A 197 -6.68 -5.13 -24.48
CA ASN A 197 -7.97 -4.45 -24.43
C ASN A 197 -8.79 -5.01 -23.27
N LEU A 198 -8.82 -4.33 -22.14
CA LEU A 198 -9.48 -4.82 -20.92
C LEU A 198 -11.01 -4.85 -21.02
N ASN A 199 -11.63 -4.23 -22.04
CA ASN A 199 -13.06 -4.32 -22.26
C ASN A 199 -13.46 -5.72 -22.76
N ASP A 200 -12.57 -6.36 -23.54
CA ASP A 200 -12.82 -7.67 -24.16
C ASP A 200 -12.02 -8.79 -23.47
N ASP A 201 -10.84 -8.46 -22.93
CA ASP A 201 -9.87 -9.37 -22.33
C ASP A 201 -9.36 -8.82 -20.98
N PHE A 202 -10.25 -8.77 -20.00
CA PHE A 202 -9.86 -8.22 -18.70
C PHE A 202 -8.84 -9.09 -17.93
N SER A 203 -8.64 -10.33 -18.34
CA SER A 203 -7.66 -11.28 -17.80
C SER A 203 -6.26 -11.17 -18.41
N GLU A 204 -6.09 -10.30 -19.42
CA GLU A 204 -4.80 -10.03 -20.06
C GLU A 204 -4.17 -11.29 -20.73
N MET A 205 -5.00 -12.07 -21.41
CA MET A 205 -4.59 -13.33 -22.05
C MET A 205 -4.17 -13.16 -23.52
N HIS A 206 -4.69 -12.13 -24.21
CA HIS A 206 -4.52 -11.94 -25.63
C HIS A 206 -3.71 -10.66 -25.90
N ASP A 207 -2.40 -10.83 -26.02
CA ASP A 207 -1.48 -9.71 -26.30
C ASP A 207 -1.69 -9.17 -27.71
N LEU A 208 -1.99 -7.88 -27.81
CA LEU A 208 -2.21 -7.12 -29.02
C LEU A 208 -0.96 -6.35 -29.50
N SER A 209 0.17 -6.45 -28.80
CA SER A 209 1.38 -5.68 -29.07
C SER A 209 1.86 -5.77 -30.52
N SER A 210 1.81 -6.97 -31.10
CA SER A 210 2.18 -7.22 -32.50
C SER A 210 1.10 -6.78 -33.51
N LYS A 211 -0.17 -6.72 -33.10
CA LYS A 211 -1.30 -6.33 -33.96
C LYS A 211 -1.53 -4.82 -33.98
N GLU A 212 -1.24 -4.15 -32.88
CA GLU A 212 -1.46 -2.72 -32.69
C GLU A 212 -0.17 -2.00 -32.19
N PRO A 213 0.96 -2.11 -32.90
CA PRO A 213 2.25 -1.57 -32.43
C PRO A 213 2.23 -0.05 -32.26
N GLU A 214 1.48 0.69 -33.06
CA GLU A 214 1.37 2.14 -32.94
C GLU A 214 0.59 2.56 -31.69
N ARG A 215 -0.41 1.80 -31.29
CA ARG A 215 -1.12 2.02 -30.03
C ARG A 215 -0.18 1.73 -28.86
N LEU A 216 0.53 0.62 -28.88
CA LEU A 216 1.49 0.28 -27.84
C LEU A 216 2.52 1.39 -27.67
N LYS A 217 3.11 1.86 -28.76
CA LYS A 217 4.09 2.95 -28.74
C LYS A 217 3.54 4.23 -28.08
N LYS A 218 2.30 4.60 -28.40
CA LYS A 218 1.64 5.76 -27.80
C LYS A 218 1.42 5.56 -26.30
N MET A 219 0.98 4.38 -25.89
CA MET A 219 0.73 4.09 -24.47
C MET A 219 2.03 4.04 -23.67
N VAL A 220 3.10 3.49 -24.22
CA VAL A 220 4.43 3.52 -23.57
C VAL A 220 4.92 4.97 -23.41
N ALA A 221 4.78 5.80 -24.45
CA ALA A 221 5.13 7.22 -24.35
C ALA A 221 4.28 7.93 -23.26
N LEU A 222 2.98 7.67 -23.23
CA LEU A 222 2.07 8.21 -22.21
C LEU A 222 2.46 7.78 -20.79
N TRP A 223 2.97 6.54 -20.62
CA TRP A 223 3.48 6.10 -19.32
C TRP A 223 4.64 7.00 -18.85
N TRP A 224 5.59 7.31 -19.72
CA TRP A 224 6.73 8.16 -19.38
C TRP A 224 6.30 9.60 -19.08
N GLU A 225 5.33 10.14 -19.83
CA GLU A 225 4.76 11.48 -19.57
C GLU A 225 4.09 11.54 -18.19
N GLU A 226 3.26 10.56 -17.84
CA GLU A 226 2.60 10.49 -16.54
C GLU A 226 3.62 10.24 -15.41
N ALA A 227 4.66 9.43 -15.64
CA ALA A 227 5.72 9.18 -14.68
C ALA A 227 6.52 10.44 -14.35
N GLU A 228 6.84 11.26 -15.32
CA GLU A 228 7.49 12.57 -15.12
C GLU A 228 6.57 13.53 -14.35
N LYS A 229 5.33 13.66 -14.81
CA LYS A 229 4.31 14.55 -14.23
C LYS A 229 4.05 14.29 -12.76
N TYR A 230 4.07 13.04 -12.33
CA TYR A 230 3.76 12.64 -10.95
C TYR A 230 5.01 12.30 -10.11
N GLY A 231 6.20 12.60 -10.60
CA GLY A 231 7.44 12.45 -9.84
C GLY A 231 7.83 11.00 -9.57
N VAL A 232 7.49 10.08 -10.47
CA VAL A 232 7.86 8.65 -10.38
C VAL A 232 9.34 8.44 -10.70
N LEU A 233 9.91 9.34 -11.51
CA LEU A 233 11.30 9.26 -11.94
C LEU A 233 12.26 9.88 -10.91
N PRO A 234 13.49 9.36 -10.76
CA PRO A 234 14.05 8.19 -11.43
C PRO A 234 13.47 6.87 -10.91
N LEU A 235 13.36 5.87 -11.79
CA LEU A 235 12.94 4.53 -11.41
C LEU A 235 13.96 3.85 -10.51
N ASP A 236 13.47 2.96 -9.63
CA ASP A 236 14.29 2.20 -8.70
C ASP A 236 13.83 0.73 -8.69
N ASP A 237 14.61 -0.16 -9.30
CA ASP A 237 14.33 -1.59 -9.39
C ASP A 237 14.91 -2.42 -8.23
N ARG A 238 15.50 -1.76 -7.24
CA ARG A 238 16.04 -2.44 -6.07
C ARG A 238 14.89 -3.02 -5.24
N GLY A 239 14.73 -4.30 -5.19
CA GLY A 239 13.68 -4.96 -4.43
C GLY A 239 13.74 -4.67 -2.92
N ILE A 240 13.93 -5.69 -2.10
CA ILE A 240 13.99 -5.58 -0.64
C ILE A 240 15.12 -4.65 -0.14
N GLU A 241 16.12 -4.40 -0.97
CA GLU A 241 17.24 -3.48 -0.67
C GLU A 241 16.78 -2.04 -0.42
N ILE A 242 15.64 -1.61 -0.99
CA ILE A 242 15.04 -0.29 -0.75
C ILE A 242 14.76 -0.08 0.73
N PHE A 243 14.43 -1.14 1.45
CA PHE A 243 14.18 -1.09 2.89
C PHE A 243 15.46 -1.06 3.71
N GLY A 244 16.60 -1.33 3.09
CA GLY A 244 17.91 -1.24 3.72
C GLY A 244 18.41 0.19 3.86
N THR A 245 19.03 0.52 4.99
CA THR A 245 19.53 1.87 5.31
C THR A 245 20.67 2.37 4.43
N LYS A 246 21.44 1.46 3.85
CA LYS A 246 22.53 1.83 2.96
C LYS A 246 22.06 2.35 1.59
N SER A 247 20.80 2.12 1.27
CA SER A 247 20.25 2.38 -0.05
C SER A 247 19.59 3.75 -0.21
N ARG A 248 19.58 4.59 0.82
CA ARG A 248 18.97 5.93 0.78
C ARG A 248 20.04 7.03 0.77
N PRO A 249 20.66 7.32 -0.39
CA PRO A 249 21.62 8.41 -0.49
C PRO A 249 20.95 9.76 -0.19
N GLY A 250 21.59 10.56 0.63
CA GLY A 250 21.11 11.91 0.93
C GLY A 250 20.04 12.01 2.01
N SER A 251 19.71 10.94 2.73
CA SER A 251 18.88 11.06 3.92
C SER A 251 19.55 11.99 4.94
N PRO A 252 18.88 13.03 5.43
CA PRO A 252 19.42 13.91 6.47
C PRO A 252 19.72 13.18 7.79
N HIS A 253 19.35 11.91 7.89
CA HIS A 253 19.46 11.05 9.08
C HIS A 253 20.67 10.12 9.08
N TYR A 254 21.63 10.30 8.17
CA TYR A 254 22.93 9.61 8.20
C TYR A 254 23.89 10.21 9.24
N GLY A 255 23.41 10.44 10.44
CA GLY A 255 24.24 10.88 11.56
C GLY A 255 24.52 9.75 12.55
N ASN A 256 25.51 9.94 13.39
CA ASN A 256 25.74 9.11 14.55
C ASN A 256 25.09 9.68 15.82
N THR A 257 24.58 10.91 15.76
CA THR A 257 23.92 11.61 16.86
C THR A 257 22.68 12.32 16.32
N TYR A 258 21.59 12.15 17.03
CA TYR A 258 20.29 12.74 16.70
C TYR A 258 19.76 13.42 17.93
N THR A 259 19.24 14.64 17.79
CA THR A 259 18.65 15.40 18.88
C THR A 259 17.21 15.76 18.53
N TYR A 260 16.31 15.52 19.45
CA TYR A 260 14.89 15.80 19.31
C TYR A 260 14.39 16.66 20.45
N TYR A 261 13.49 17.57 20.16
CA TYR A 261 12.89 18.49 21.14
C TYR A 261 11.37 18.29 21.16
N PRO A 262 10.76 18.02 22.31
CA PRO A 262 9.31 17.96 22.42
C PRO A 262 8.64 19.36 22.23
N PRO A 263 7.38 19.37 21.76
CA PRO A 263 6.56 18.23 21.39
C PRO A 263 6.93 17.67 20.02
N ILE A 264 7.08 16.35 19.94
CA ILE A 264 7.40 15.67 18.69
C ILE A 264 6.22 14.80 18.29
N ALA A 265 5.76 14.96 17.05
CA ALA A 265 4.84 14.03 16.42
C ALA A 265 5.54 12.69 16.13
N HIS A 266 4.77 11.69 15.74
CA HIS A 266 5.31 10.41 15.28
C HIS A 266 6.34 10.64 14.15
N ILE A 267 7.55 10.11 14.34
CA ILE A 267 8.62 10.16 13.34
C ILE A 267 8.50 8.89 12.48
N PRO A 268 8.29 9.02 11.16
CA PRO A 268 8.25 7.86 10.27
C PRO A 268 9.53 7.02 10.37
N SER A 269 9.41 5.72 10.16
CA SER A 269 10.56 4.78 10.24
C SER A 269 11.73 5.22 9.38
N ASP A 270 11.46 5.83 8.24
CA ASP A 270 12.44 6.32 7.27
C ASP A 270 13.28 7.49 7.77
N ALA A 271 12.71 8.27 8.68
CA ALA A 271 13.34 9.42 9.29
C ALA A 271 13.97 9.09 10.66
N CYS A 272 13.79 7.86 11.14
CA CYS A 272 14.33 7.43 12.42
C CYS A 272 15.80 7.01 12.32
N PRO A 273 16.60 7.18 13.41
CA PRO A 273 17.93 6.60 13.52
C PRO A 273 17.88 5.09 13.35
N MET A 274 18.86 4.52 12.65
CA MET A 274 19.03 3.06 12.61
C MET A 274 19.68 2.55 13.88
N LEU A 275 18.94 1.77 14.64
CA LEU A 275 19.40 1.17 15.88
C LEU A 275 19.66 -0.33 15.75
N SER A 276 19.14 -0.98 14.72
CA SER A 276 19.29 -2.42 14.52
C SER A 276 20.73 -2.82 14.22
N GLY A 277 21.20 -3.88 14.85
CA GLY A 277 22.53 -4.44 14.63
C GLY A 277 23.71 -3.60 15.12
N ARG A 278 23.48 -2.62 16.00
CA ARG A 278 24.52 -1.76 16.55
C ARG A 278 24.24 -1.37 18.00
N ALA A 279 25.31 -1.05 18.74
CA ALA A 279 25.18 -0.42 20.05
C ALA A 279 24.72 1.04 19.90
N TRP A 280 23.85 1.49 20.79
CA TRP A 280 23.36 2.86 20.84
C TRP A 280 23.15 3.31 22.28
N THR A 281 23.14 4.61 22.47
CA THR A 281 22.86 5.26 23.76
C THR A 281 21.72 6.24 23.55
N PHE A 282 20.79 6.22 24.45
CA PHE A 282 19.70 7.20 24.54
C PHE A 282 19.88 8.04 25.80
N THR A 283 19.79 9.35 25.64
CA THR A 283 19.87 10.32 26.75
C THR A 283 18.65 11.24 26.66
N ALA A 284 17.99 11.44 27.78
CA ALA A 284 16.90 12.40 27.89
C ALA A 284 17.14 13.34 29.08
N ASP A 285 17.02 14.63 28.84
CA ASP A 285 16.94 15.65 29.90
C ASP A 285 15.47 15.78 30.31
N VAL A 286 15.18 15.42 31.56
CA VAL A 286 13.79 15.38 32.06
C VAL A 286 13.68 16.31 33.25
N GLU A 287 12.81 17.31 33.16
CA GLU A 287 12.46 18.16 34.28
C GLU A 287 11.29 17.56 35.06
N VAL A 288 11.53 17.25 36.34
CA VAL A 288 10.54 16.63 37.21
C VAL A 288 9.86 17.73 38.03
N GLY A 289 8.57 17.96 37.74
CA GLY A 289 7.74 18.87 38.49
C GLY A 289 7.22 18.31 39.81
N SER A 290 6.26 18.97 40.44
CA SER A 290 5.64 18.56 41.68
C SER A 290 4.59 17.43 41.53
N ALA A 291 4.12 17.14 40.33
CA ALA A 291 3.19 16.05 40.04
C ALA A 291 3.93 14.71 39.98
N PRO A 292 3.27 13.56 40.23
CA PRO A 292 3.86 12.26 40.02
C PRO A 292 4.37 12.15 38.56
N LEU A 293 5.61 11.72 38.42
CA LEU A 293 6.20 11.51 37.11
C LEU A 293 5.58 10.26 36.46
N GLU A 294 4.90 10.45 35.35
CA GLU A 294 4.23 9.39 34.59
C GLU A 294 4.35 9.71 33.10
N GLY A 295 4.57 8.69 32.26
CA GLY A 295 4.52 8.87 30.81
C GLY A 295 5.69 8.29 30.04
N VAL A 296 5.60 8.37 28.72
CA VAL A 296 6.60 7.83 27.80
C VAL A 296 7.67 8.88 27.53
N ILE A 297 8.92 8.51 27.77
CA ILE A 297 10.09 9.34 27.44
C ILE A 297 10.52 9.05 25.99
N TYR A 298 10.50 7.79 25.62
CA TYR A 298 10.90 7.32 24.30
C TYR A 298 10.16 6.04 23.94
N ALA A 299 9.70 5.94 22.70
CA ALA A 299 9.14 4.70 22.16
C ALA A 299 9.53 4.54 20.71
N ARG A 300 9.86 3.33 20.32
CA ARG A 300 10.13 2.94 18.94
C ARG A 300 9.60 1.54 18.68
N GLY A 301 8.90 1.38 17.58
CA GLY A 301 8.35 0.10 17.16
C GLY A 301 6.89 0.19 16.81
N GLY A 302 6.30 -0.96 16.56
CA GLY A 302 4.89 -1.15 16.27
C GLY A 302 4.26 -2.19 17.20
N HIS A 303 3.27 -2.89 16.70
CA HIS A 303 2.54 -3.89 17.48
C HIS A 303 3.38 -5.14 17.81
N ASN A 304 4.33 -5.50 16.97
CA ASN A 304 5.02 -6.79 17.05
C ASN A 304 6.41 -6.68 17.68
N ILE A 305 7.18 -5.68 17.28
CA ILE A 305 8.55 -5.47 17.78
C ILE A 305 8.75 -4.03 18.19
N GLY A 306 9.63 -3.81 19.15
CA GLY A 306 9.97 -2.46 19.56
C GLY A 306 10.58 -2.38 20.94
N HIS A 307 10.89 -1.16 21.34
CA HIS A 307 11.40 -0.85 22.66
C HIS A 307 10.91 0.53 23.12
N SER A 308 10.77 0.67 24.40
CA SER A 308 10.32 1.92 24.99
C SER A 308 10.97 2.16 26.36
N MET A 309 11.12 3.44 26.67
CA MET A 309 11.52 3.91 27.99
C MET A 309 10.41 4.83 28.50
N PHE A 310 9.88 4.51 29.66
CA PHE A 310 8.76 5.24 30.25
C PHE A 310 8.82 5.21 31.76
N VAL A 311 8.12 6.13 32.40
CA VAL A 311 7.92 6.15 33.84
C VAL A 311 6.51 5.69 34.17
N ARG A 312 6.39 4.77 35.11
CA ARG A 312 5.12 4.27 35.63
C ARG A 312 5.21 4.10 37.16
N ASN A 313 4.25 4.64 37.88
CA ASN A 313 4.24 4.69 39.34
C ASN A 313 5.51 5.27 39.95
N GLY A 314 6.11 6.27 39.29
CA GLY A 314 7.36 6.91 39.71
C GLY A 314 8.65 6.10 39.45
N GLU A 315 8.56 4.96 38.81
CA GLU A 315 9.68 4.09 38.46
C GLU A 315 10.00 4.17 36.96
N LEU A 316 11.28 4.18 36.62
CA LEU A 316 11.75 4.16 35.24
C LEU A 316 11.77 2.72 34.73
N HIS A 317 11.07 2.49 33.61
CA HIS A 317 11.00 1.21 32.93
C HIS A 317 11.63 1.27 31.56
N PHE A 318 12.38 0.23 31.20
CA PHE A 318 12.77 -0.04 29.83
C PHE A 318 12.17 -1.36 29.38
N TYR A 319 11.45 -1.32 28.29
CA TYR A 319 10.79 -2.50 27.70
C TYR A 319 11.37 -2.78 26.34
N TYR A 320 11.74 -4.02 26.09
CA TYR A 320 12.20 -4.48 24.80
C TYR A 320 11.39 -5.70 24.38
N ASN A 321 10.72 -5.61 23.25
CA ASN A 321 9.99 -6.71 22.64
C ASN A 321 10.69 -7.07 21.34
N ALA A 322 11.22 -8.28 21.26
CA ALA A 322 11.92 -8.80 20.08
C ALA A 322 11.09 -9.86 19.32
N LEU A 323 9.83 -10.07 19.72
CA LEU A 323 8.79 -11.02 19.31
C LEU A 323 8.27 -11.82 20.48
#